data_1f356bb7069567a9e2369db2d5c03a06
#
_entry.id   1f356bb7069567a9e2369db2d5c03a06
#
_cell.length_a   1.000
_cell.length_b   1.000
_cell.length_c   1.000
_cell.angle_alpha   90.00
_cell.angle_beta   90.00
_cell.angle_gamma   90.00
#
_symmetry.space_group_name_H-M   'P 1'
#
loop_
_entity.id
_entity.type
_entity.pdbx_description
1 polymer ?
#
loop_
_entity_poly.entity_id
_entity_poly.type
_entity_poly.pdbx_seq_one_letter_code
_entity_poly.pdbx_strand_id
1 'polypeptide(L)'
;LSLIVLWEAFELTKVLSMTDKNRIIIFDTTMRDGEQSPGASMSLEEKLQISRVFDELGVDVIEAGFPIASPGDYEAVTEISKTLKKSIPAGLARATKKDIDACHEALRYAKNFRIHTFISTSPLHMKHKLNKSPEEVLESIKESVTYARKFTDDVEWSCEDGTRTDMDYMCKTVELAIKCGAKTINIPDTVGYTVPSEFKKIIETLLNKVPNIDKAIISTHCHNDLGLAVANSLAGVMAGARQIECTINGI
;
A
#
# COMPACT_ATOMS: atom_id res chain seq x y z
N LEU A 1 -34.87 27.68 -11.86
CA LEU A 1 -33.74 27.36 -10.94
C LEU A 1 -32.93 28.62 -10.74
N SER A 2 -32.84 29.12 -9.50
CA SER A 2 -32.23 30.42 -9.22
C SER A 2 -30.70 30.33 -9.42
N LEU A 3 -30.09 31.43 -9.89
CA LEU A 3 -28.64 31.60 -10.01
C LEU A 3 -27.88 31.24 -8.71
N ILE A 4 -28.54 31.37 -7.56
CA ILE A 4 -27.99 30.98 -6.24
C ILE A 4 -27.80 29.47 -6.13
N VAL A 5 -28.75 28.64 -6.58
CA VAL A 5 -28.65 27.17 -6.56
C VAL A 5 -27.55 26.70 -7.50
N LEU A 6 -27.38 27.36 -8.64
CA LEU A 6 -26.27 27.05 -9.58
C LEU A 6 -24.91 27.48 -9.02
N TRP A 7 -24.86 28.61 -8.29
CA TRP A 7 -23.65 29.06 -7.62
C TRP A 7 -23.25 28.12 -6.46
N GLU A 8 -24.20 27.71 -5.62
CA GLU A 8 -23.96 26.76 -4.53
C GLU A 8 -23.53 25.39 -5.06
N ALA A 9 -24.17 24.90 -6.13
CA ALA A 9 -23.76 23.67 -6.79
C ALA A 9 -22.36 23.77 -7.44
N PHE A 10 -22.01 24.93 -7.99
CA PHE A 10 -20.70 25.22 -8.56
C PHE A 10 -19.61 25.32 -7.48
N GLU A 11 -19.90 25.99 -6.35
CA GLU A 11 -18.98 26.04 -5.21
C GLU A 11 -18.85 24.66 -4.54
N LEU A 12 -19.93 23.89 -4.42
CA LEU A 12 -19.89 22.51 -3.92
C LEU A 12 -19.05 21.59 -4.84
N THR A 13 -19.20 21.70 -6.16
CA THR A 13 -18.35 20.98 -7.13
C THR A 13 -16.90 21.43 -7.08
N LYS A 14 -16.64 22.70 -6.81
CA LYS A 14 -15.30 23.23 -6.64
C LYS A 14 -14.63 22.75 -5.36
N VAL A 15 -15.38 22.68 -4.26
CA VAL A 15 -14.94 22.08 -2.98
C VAL A 15 -14.69 20.57 -3.15
N LEU A 16 -15.54 19.86 -3.90
CA LEU A 16 -15.37 18.45 -4.21
C LEU A 16 -14.26 18.16 -5.24
N SER A 17 -13.90 19.16 -6.08
CA SER A 17 -12.80 19.05 -7.05
C SER A 17 -11.44 19.52 -6.49
N MET A 18 -11.41 20.18 -5.35
CA MET A 18 -10.16 20.36 -4.61
C MET A 18 -9.77 19.01 -4.05
N THR A 19 -8.81 18.35 -4.70
CA THR A 19 -8.06 17.25 -4.08
C THR A 19 -7.54 17.79 -2.76
N ASP A 20 -8.20 17.44 -1.66
CA ASP A 20 -7.77 17.86 -0.33
C ASP A 20 -6.40 17.20 -0.09
N LYS A 21 -5.35 18.00 -0.24
CA LYS A 21 -3.96 17.56 -0.03
C LYS A 21 -3.74 17.00 1.38
N ASN A 22 -4.69 17.24 2.28
CA ASN A 22 -4.66 16.75 3.64
C ASN A 22 -5.50 15.48 3.83
N ARG A 23 -6.25 15.02 2.81
CA ARG A 23 -6.99 13.78 2.88
C ARG A 23 -6.02 12.62 3.14
N ILE A 24 -6.40 11.75 4.07
CA ILE A 24 -5.69 10.51 4.35
C ILE A 24 -6.45 9.37 3.68
N ILE A 25 -5.73 8.57 2.91
CA ILE A 25 -6.24 7.38 2.27
C ILE A 25 -6.17 6.24 3.30
N ILE A 26 -7.27 5.53 3.46
CA ILE A 26 -7.33 4.32 4.28
C ILE A 26 -7.17 3.11 3.38
N PHE A 27 -6.10 2.36 3.61
CA PHE A 27 -5.81 1.09 2.99
C PHE A 27 -6.01 -0.01 4.03
N ASP A 28 -7.05 -0.82 3.85
CA ASP A 28 -7.30 -1.94 4.75
C ASP A 28 -6.62 -3.21 4.24
N THR A 29 -5.83 -3.85 5.09
CA THR A 29 -5.12 -5.10 4.80
C THR A 29 -5.55 -6.26 5.71
N THR A 30 -6.72 -6.18 6.32
CA THR A 30 -7.25 -7.24 7.20
C THR A 30 -7.30 -8.60 6.49
N MET A 31 -7.71 -8.63 5.22
CA MET A 31 -7.85 -9.86 4.45
C MET A 31 -6.53 -10.38 3.84
N ARG A 32 -5.41 -9.67 4.04
CA ARG A 32 -4.08 -10.11 3.62
C ARG A 32 -3.14 -10.23 4.80
N ASP A 33 -2.75 -9.12 5.41
CA ASP A 33 -1.80 -9.10 6.53
C ASP A 33 -2.44 -9.61 7.83
N GLY A 34 -3.63 -9.13 8.12
CA GLY A 34 -4.41 -9.58 9.29
C GLY A 34 -4.68 -11.08 9.28
N GLU A 35 -4.99 -11.66 8.12
CA GLU A 35 -5.22 -13.10 7.96
C GLU A 35 -3.98 -13.96 8.26
N GLN A 36 -2.78 -13.39 8.21
CA GLN A 36 -1.55 -14.11 8.56
C GLN A 36 -1.40 -14.34 10.07
N SER A 37 -2.22 -13.66 10.88
CA SER A 37 -2.25 -13.89 12.32
C SER A 37 -2.84 -15.28 12.64
N PRO A 38 -2.27 -16.03 13.60
CA PRO A 38 -2.79 -17.34 13.99
C PRO A 38 -4.28 -17.28 14.38
N GLY A 39 -5.12 -18.09 13.70
CA GLY A 39 -6.55 -18.16 13.97
C GLY A 39 -7.41 -17.10 13.27
N ALA A 40 -6.82 -16.22 12.47
CA ALA A 40 -7.53 -15.17 11.72
C ALA A 40 -7.83 -15.54 10.25
N SER A 41 -7.56 -16.78 9.84
CA SER A 41 -7.87 -17.24 8.48
C SER A 41 -9.37 -17.20 8.19
N MET A 42 -9.74 -16.72 7.02
CA MET A 42 -11.12 -16.50 6.61
C MET A 42 -11.48 -17.36 5.39
N SER A 43 -12.72 -17.84 5.37
CA SER A 43 -13.31 -18.44 4.17
C SER A 43 -13.58 -17.39 3.09
N LEU A 44 -13.79 -17.84 1.85
CA LEU A 44 -14.17 -16.95 0.75
C LEU A 44 -15.45 -16.15 1.09
N GLU A 45 -16.44 -16.80 1.69
CA GLU A 45 -17.72 -16.16 2.05
C GLU A 45 -17.53 -15.04 3.08
N GLU A 46 -16.68 -15.27 4.09
CA GLU A 46 -16.35 -14.28 5.11
C GLU A 46 -15.60 -13.09 4.48
N LYS A 47 -14.60 -13.35 3.63
CA LYS A 47 -13.89 -12.28 2.89
C LYS A 47 -14.83 -11.45 2.05
N LEU A 48 -15.77 -12.07 1.33
CA LEU A 48 -16.78 -11.36 0.54
C LEU A 48 -17.74 -10.55 1.40
N GLN A 49 -18.10 -11.03 2.58
CA GLN A 49 -18.95 -10.30 3.50
C GLN A 49 -18.22 -9.07 4.06
N ILE A 50 -17.00 -9.25 4.51
CA ILE A 50 -16.15 -8.17 5.05
C ILE A 50 -15.87 -7.11 3.97
N SER A 51 -15.53 -7.54 2.74
CA SER A 51 -15.23 -6.60 1.65
C SER A 51 -16.42 -5.70 1.30
N ARG A 52 -17.66 -6.23 1.37
CA ARG A 52 -18.87 -5.42 1.17
C ARG A 52 -19.06 -4.38 2.27
N VAL A 53 -18.82 -4.77 3.53
CA VAL A 53 -18.89 -3.84 4.67
C VAL A 53 -17.87 -2.72 4.51
N PHE A 54 -16.64 -3.04 4.12
CA PHE A 54 -15.59 -2.04 3.88
C PHE A 54 -15.94 -1.09 2.72
N ASP A 55 -16.48 -1.63 1.64
CA ASP A 55 -16.92 -0.82 0.49
C ASP A 55 -18.08 0.14 0.89
N GLU A 56 -19.02 -0.33 1.73
CA GLU A 56 -20.09 0.50 2.27
C GLU A 56 -19.58 1.60 3.22
N LEU A 57 -18.62 1.28 4.08
CA LEU A 57 -17.95 2.22 4.99
C LEU A 57 -17.12 3.26 4.24
N GLY A 58 -16.76 3.01 2.98
CA GLY A 58 -15.96 3.92 2.18
C GLY A 58 -14.47 3.83 2.45
N VAL A 59 -13.96 2.65 2.81
CA VAL A 59 -12.52 2.36 2.79
C VAL A 59 -12.00 2.61 1.37
N ASP A 60 -10.88 3.33 1.25
CA ASP A 60 -10.39 3.75 -0.07
C ASP A 60 -9.80 2.58 -0.87
N VAL A 61 -8.97 1.77 -0.23
CA VAL A 61 -8.30 0.62 -0.84
C VAL A 61 -8.45 -0.61 0.06
N ILE A 62 -8.77 -1.75 -0.53
CA ILE A 62 -8.95 -3.03 0.17
C ILE A 62 -7.95 -4.03 -0.38
N GLU A 63 -6.96 -4.43 0.40
CA GLU A 63 -6.04 -5.49 0.02
C GLU A 63 -6.68 -6.85 0.25
N ALA A 64 -7.16 -7.42 -0.85
CA ALA A 64 -8.02 -8.60 -0.83
C ALA A 64 -7.27 -9.92 -0.58
N GLY A 65 -5.96 -9.93 -0.75
CA GLY A 65 -5.14 -11.11 -0.53
C GLY A 65 -3.83 -11.12 -1.32
N PHE A 66 -3.21 -12.31 -1.37
CA PHE A 66 -1.95 -12.58 -2.07
C PHE A 66 -2.16 -13.67 -3.14
N PRO A 67 -2.58 -13.33 -4.36
CA PRO A 67 -3.10 -14.27 -5.36
C PRO A 67 -2.20 -15.47 -5.68
N ILE A 68 -0.88 -15.29 -5.62
CA ILE A 68 0.06 -16.39 -5.92
C ILE A 68 0.23 -17.36 -4.74
N ALA A 69 -0.20 -17.00 -3.54
CA ALA A 69 0.04 -17.80 -2.33
C ALA A 69 -0.74 -19.12 -2.35
N SER A 70 -2.00 -19.09 -2.79
CA SER A 70 -2.85 -20.27 -2.89
C SER A 70 -3.96 -20.10 -3.93
N PRO A 71 -4.58 -21.22 -4.41
CA PRO A 71 -5.78 -21.14 -5.23
C PRO A 71 -6.94 -20.39 -4.55
N GLY A 72 -7.10 -20.56 -3.23
CA GLY A 72 -8.12 -19.86 -2.45
C GLY A 72 -7.91 -18.34 -2.39
N ASP A 73 -6.65 -17.88 -2.21
CA ASP A 73 -6.31 -16.47 -2.28
C ASP A 73 -6.58 -15.88 -3.68
N TYR A 74 -6.21 -16.62 -4.73
CA TYR A 74 -6.51 -16.21 -6.09
C TYR A 74 -8.02 -16.05 -6.33
N GLU A 75 -8.82 -17.02 -5.89
CA GLU A 75 -10.26 -17.00 -6.00
C GLU A 75 -10.87 -15.83 -5.20
N ALA A 76 -10.43 -15.64 -3.95
CA ALA A 76 -10.92 -14.56 -3.10
C ALA A 76 -10.66 -13.17 -3.72
N VAL A 77 -9.44 -12.89 -4.16
CA VAL A 77 -9.10 -11.63 -4.82
C VAL A 77 -9.92 -11.45 -6.10
N THR A 78 -10.13 -12.52 -6.87
CA THR A 78 -10.94 -12.49 -8.10
C THR A 78 -12.38 -12.12 -7.80
N GLU A 79 -13.02 -12.77 -6.84
CA GLU A 79 -14.42 -12.53 -6.51
C GLU A 79 -14.63 -11.16 -5.85
N ILE A 80 -13.72 -10.72 -4.99
CA ILE A 80 -13.74 -9.37 -4.41
C ILE A 80 -13.61 -8.32 -5.52
N SER A 81 -12.72 -8.51 -6.48
CA SER A 81 -12.52 -7.57 -7.60
C SER A 81 -13.77 -7.36 -8.46
N LYS A 82 -14.66 -8.36 -8.52
CA LYS A 82 -15.95 -8.30 -9.23
C LYS A 82 -17.04 -7.57 -8.44
N THR A 83 -16.93 -7.49 -7.12
CA THR A 83 -18.02 -7.07 -6.24
C THR A 83 -17.90 -5.64 -5.73
N LEU A 84 -16.69 -5.11 -5.56
CA LEU A 84 -16.46 -3.76 -5.04
C LEU A 84 -16.97 -2.69 -6.01
N LYS A 85 -17.59 -1.63 -5.45
CA LYS A 85 -18.22 -0.55 -6.22
C LYS A 85 -17.56 0.81 -5.99
N LYS A 86 -17.03 1.05 -4.80
CA LYS A 86 -16.44 2.34 -4.37
C LYS A 86 -14.96 2.20 -4.07
N SER A 87 -14.61 1.16 -3.30
CA SER A 87 -13.24 0.88 -2.91
C SER A 87 -12.43 0.32 -4.07
N ILE A 88 -11.12 0.56 -4.06
CA ILE A 88 -10.16 0.03 -5.03
C ILE A 88 -9.66 -1.32 -4.49
N PRO A 89 -9.90 -2.46 -5.18
CA PRO A 89 -9.27 -3.71 -4.79
C PRO A 89 -7.77 -3.67 -5.06
N ALA A 90 -6.99 -4.15 -4.10
CA ALA A 90 -5.56 -4.34 -4.22
C ALA A 90 -5.18 -5.80 -3.99
N GLY A 91 -4.06 -6.21 -4.57
CA GLY A 91 -3.47 -7.52 -4.36
C GLY A 91 -1.97 -7.40 -4.18
N LEU A 92 -1.43 -8.27 -3.31
CA LEU A 92 0.00 -8.32 -3.03
C LEU A 92 0.73 -9.16 -4.09
N ALA A 93 1.93 -8.72 -4.47
CA ALA A 93 2.82 -9.43 -5.39
C ALA A 93 4.28 -9.21 -4.99
N ARG A 94 5.06 -10.28 -4.87
CA ARG A 94 6.52 -10.14 -4.78
C ARG A 94 7.06 -9.51 -6.06
N ALA A 95 8.27 -8.98 -6.00
CA ALA A 95 8.95 -8.36 -7.13
C ALA A 95 9.36 -9.38 -8.23
N THR A 96 8.42 -10.21 -8.67
CA THR A 96 8.59 -11.19 -9.75
C THR A 96 7.45 -11.07 -10.77
N LYS A 97 7.76 -11.29 -12.05
CA LYS A 97 6.74 -11.26 -13.10
C LYS A 97 5.59 -12.23 -12.84
N LYS A 98 5.90 -13.44 -12.38
CA LYS A 98 4.90 -14.48 -12.09
C LYS A 98 3.88 -14.03 -11.03
N ASP A 99 4.34 -13.37 -9.97
CA ASP A 99 3.46 -12.88 -8.90
C ASP A 99 2.61 -11.71 -9.42
N ILE A 100 3.22 -10.80 -10.17
CA ILE A 100 2.52 -9.64 -10.75
C ILE A 100 1.47 -10.09 -11.77
N ASP A 101 1.77 -11.11 -12.60
CA ASP A 101 0.80 -11.68 -13.55
C ASP A 101 -0.39 -12.29 -12.80
N ALA A 102 -0.15 -13.10 -11.76
CA ALA A 102 -1.22 -13.68 -10.96
C ALA A 102 -2.09 -12.60 -10.28
N CYS A 103 -1.45 -11.54 -9.78
CA CYS A 103 -2.14 -10.41 -9.18
C CYS A 103 -3.01 -9.66 -10.21
N HIS A 104 -2.46 -9.33 -11.38
CA HIS A 104 -3.20 -8.71 -12.45
C HIS A 104 -4.39 -9.56 -12.91
N GLU A 105 -4.17 -10.85 -13.17
CA GLU A 105 -5.22 -11.76 -13.63
C GLU A 105 -6.39 -11.86 -12.63
N ALA A 106 -6.11 -11.84 -11.34
CA ALA A 106 -7.13 -11.84 -10.30
C ALA A 106 -7.89 -10.49 -10.22
N LEU A 107 -7.20 -9.36 -10.41
CA LEU A 107 -7.76 -8.02 -10.24
C LEU A 107 -8.43 -7.45 -11.51
N ARG A 108 -8.19 -8.00 -12.68
CA ARG A 108 -8.61 -7.44 -13.98
C ARG A 108 -10.13 -7.23 -14.15
N TYR A 109 -10.94 -7.81 -13.27
CA TYR A 109 -12.40 -7.66 -13.31
C TYR A 109 -12.88 -6.34 -12.71
N ALA A 110 -12.05 -5.67 -11.90
CA ALA A 110 -12.36 -4.35 -11.39
C ALA A 110 -12.04 -3.27 -12.44
N LYS A 111 -12.83 -2.19 -12.42
CA LYS A 111 -12.60 -1.04 -13.31
C LYS A 111 -11.25 -0.35 -13.02
N ASN A 112 -10.94 -0.20 -11.75
CA ASN A 112 -9.67 0.31 -11.24
C ASN A 112 -9.17 -0.68 -10.18
N PHE A 113 -7.88 -0.94 -10.18
CA PHE A 113 -7.26 -1.83 -9.21
C PHE A 113 -5.83 -1.40 -8.93
N ARG A 114 -5.32 -1.81 -7.77
CA ARG A 114 -3.95 -1.54 -7.35
C ARG A 114 -3.14 -2.84 -7.33
N ILE A 115 -1.96 -2.81 -7.93
CA ILE A 115 -0.94 -3.84 -7.72
C ILE A 115 0.01 -3.34 -6.63
N HIS A 116 0.03 -4.04 -5.50
CA HIS A 116 0.96 -3.79 -4.40
C HIS A 116 2.14 -4.73 -4.52
N THR A 117 3.31 -4.22 -4.94
CA THR A 117 4.53 -5.03 -5.05
C THR A 117 5.56 -4.63 -4.02
N PHE A 118 6.36 -5.58 -3.56
CA PHE A 118 7.33 -5.36 -2.50
C PHE A 118 8.62 -6.15 -2.70
N ILE A 119 9.69 -5.64 -2.10
CA ILE A 119 10.96 -6.35 -1.94
C ILE A 119 11.65 -5.86 -0.68
N SER A 120 12.34 -6.77 0.02
CA SER A 120 13.09 -6.40 1.23
C SER A 120 14.31 -5.54 0.89
N THR A 121 14.54 -4.49 1.69
CA THR A 121 15.63 -3.54 1.48
C THR A 121 16.63 -3.49 2.65
N SER A 122 16.33 -4.15 3.77
CA SER A 122 17.27 -4.21 4.89
C SER A 122 18.48 -5.09 4.58
N PRO A 123 19.68 -4.76 5.10
CA PRO A 123 20.88 -5.56 4.91
C PRO A 123 20.70 -7.02 5.34
N LEU A 124 19.96 -7.24 6.43
CA LEU A 124 19.67 -8.59 6.94
C LEU A 124 18.89 -9.42 5.93
N HIS A 125 17.81 -8.86 5.39
CA HIS A 125 16.95 -9.58 4.45
C HIS A 125 17.60 -9.70 3.07
N MET A 126 18.30 -8.68 2.59
CA MET A 126 19.05 -8.79 1.33
C MET A 126 20.02 -9.95 1.37
N LYS A 127 20.78 -10.08 2.48
CA LYS A 127 21.80 -11.12 2.64
C LYS A 127 21.23 -12.52 2.86
N HIS A 128 20.25 -12.67 3.77
CA HIS A 128 19.84 -13.99 4.28
C HIS A 128 18.50 -14.49 3.72
N LYS A 129 17.62 -13.61 3.25
CA LYS A 129 16.32 -13.97 2.65
C LYS A 129 16.39 -13.98 1.12
N LEU A 130 16.92 -12.89 0.55
CA LEU A 130 16.96 -12.72 -0.90
C LEU A 130 18.22 -13.30 -1.54
N ASN A 131 19.33 -13.38 -0.80
CA ASN A 131 20.66 -13.70 -1.33
C ASN A 131 21.03 -12.79 -2.52
N LYS A 132 20.77 -11.47 -2.38
CA LYS A 132 20.98 -10.45 -3.40
C LYS A 132 21.85 -9.33 -2.87
N SER A 133 22.68 -8.76 -3.76
CA SER A 133 23.35 -7.49 -3.50
C SER A 133 22.38 -6.31 -3.52
N PRO A 134 22.74 -5.16 -2.96
CA PRO A 134 21.95 -3.94 -3.07
C PRO A 134 21.64 -3.54 -4.53
N GLU A 135 22.57 -3.74 -5.45
CA GLU A 135 22.41 -3.45 -6.88
C GLU A 135 21.38 -4.38 -7.54
N GLU A 136 21.42 -5.66 -7.21
CA GLU A 136 20.44 -6.65 -7.70
C GLU A 136 19.03 -6.37 -7.15
N VAL A 137 18.92 -5.83 -5.93
CA VAL A 137 17.64 -5.39 -5.38
C VAL A 137 17.13 -4.16 -6.13
N LEU A 138 17.98 -3.18 -6.43
CA LEU A 138 17.60 -2.02 -7.26
C LEU A 138 17.11 -2.45 -8.64
N GLU A 139 17.76 -3.40 -9.31
CA GLU A 139 17.28 -3.90 -10.60
C GLU A 139 15.94 -4.63 -10.45
N SER A 140 15.75 -5.41 -9.38
CA SER A 140 14.45 -6.06 -9.09
C SER A 140 13.33 -5.05 -8.87
N ILE A 141 13.58 -3.91 -8.20
CA ILE A 141 12.63 -2.80 -8.04
C ILE A 141 12.26 -2.24 -9.41
N LYS A 142 13.25 -1.91 -10.21
CA LYS A 142 13.05 -1.34 -11.55
C LYS A 142 12.22 -2.28 -12.44
N GLU A 143 12.59 -3.56 -12.49
CA GLU A 143 11.88 -4.55 -13.31
C GLU A 143 10.43 -4.73 -12.84
N SER A 144 10.21 -4.95 -11.53
CA SER A 144 8.89 -5.25 -11.00
C SER A 144 7.92 -4.08 -11.09
N VAL A 145 8.34 -2.88 -10.68
CA VAL A 145 7.49 -1.69 -10.76
C VAL A 145 7.17 -1.33 -12.20
N THR A 146 8.18 -1.34 -13.10
CA THR A 146 7.96 -1.08 -14.53
C THR A 146 7.05 -2.13 -15.16
N TYR A 147 7.12 -3.37 -14.70
CA TYR A 147 6.26 -4.44 -15.20
C TYR A 147 4.82 -4.29 -14.72
N ALA A 148 4.60 -4.03 -13.43
CA ALA A 148 3.27 -3.79 -12.86
C ALA A 148 2.57 -2.59 -13.52
N ARG A 149 3.33 -1.54 -13.86
CA ARG A 149 2.85 -0.36 -14.59
C ARG A 149 2.27 -0.63 -15.98
N LYS A 150 2.52 -1.79 -16.57
CA LYS A 150 1.90 -2.18 -17.85
C LYS A 150 0.41 -2.52 -17.69
N PHE A 151 -0.03 -2.85 -16.50
CA PHE A 151 -1.38 -3.33 -16.22
C PHE A 151 -2.26 -2.29 -15.53
N THR A 152 -1.67 -1.40 -14.75
CA THR A 152 -2.40 -0.34 -14.03
C THR A 152 -1.53 0.89 -13.81
N ASP A 153 -2.19 2.05 -13.71
CA ASP A 153 -1.54 3.29 -13.29
C ASP A 153 -1.40 3.40 -11.76
N ASP A 154 -2.09 2.57 -11.00
CA ASP A 154 -2.05 2.54 -9.54
C ASP A 154 -1.16 1.38 -9.06
N VAL A 155 0.13 1.67 -8.93
CA VAL A 155 1.12 0.74 -8.39
C VAL A 155 1.62 1.28 -7.05
N GLU A 156 1.47 0.46 -6.01
CA GLU A 156 2.09 0.66 -4.71
C GLU A 156 3.35 -0.18 -4.60
N TRP A 157 4.39 0.41 -4.03
CA TRP A 157 5.65 -0.29 -3.78
C TRP A 157 6.05 -0.16 -2.30
N SER A 158 6.38 -1.31 -1.68
CA SER A 158 6.84 -1.38 -0.28
C SER A 158 8.30 -1.79 -0.18
N CYS A 159 9.07 -1.05 0.63
CA CYS A 159 10.40 -1.47 1.08
C CYS A 159 10.25 -2.38 2.30
N GLU A 160 9.98 -3.67 2.11
CA GLU A 160 9.86 -4.60 3.25
C GLU A 160 11.06 -4.48 4.20
N ASP A 161 10.76 -4.49 5.51
CA ASP A 161 11.75 -4.26 6.56
C ASP A 161 12.38 -2.84 6.50
N GLY A 162 11.54 -1.87 6.13
CA GLY A 162 11.94 -0.51 5.86
C GLY A 162 12.63 0.17 7.05
N THR A 163 12.09 0.02 8.26
CA THR A 163 12.64 0.68 9.46
C THR A 163 14.05 0.18 9.85
N ARG A 164 14.50 -0.96 9.32
CA ARG A 164 15.87 -1.48 9.47
C ARG A 164 16.76 -1.29 8.24
N THR A 165 16.25 -0.59 7.25
CA THR A 165 16.99 -0.25 6.02
C THR A 165 17.91 0.96 6.28
N ASP A 166 19.13 0.93 5.72
CA ASP A 166 19.99 2.12 5.72
C ASP A 166 19.27 3.28 5.03
N MET A 167 19.30 4.47 5.65
CA MET A 167 18.50 5.61 5.22
C MET A 167 18.89 6.12 3.82
N ASP A 168 20.18 6.15 3.49
CA ASP A 168 20.61 6.62 2.17
C ASP A 168 20.27 5.60 1.09
N TYR A 169 20.31 4.31 1.43
CA TYR A 169 19.84 3.25 0.53
C TYR A 169 18.31 3.29 0.37
N MET A 170 17.56 3.52 1.44
CA MET A 170 16.11 3.70 1.37
C MET A 170 15.74 4.87 0.44
N CYS A 171 16.41 6.01 0.56
CA CYS A 171 16.18 7.14 -0.34
C CYS A 171 16.40 6.75 -1.82
N LYS A 172 17.44 5.97 -2.12
CA LYS A 172 17.72 5.48 -3.49
C LYS A 172 16.63 4.54 -4.00
N THR A 173 16.17 3.60 -3.15
CA THR A 173 15.12 2.64 -3.54
C THR A 173 13.78 3.34 -3.78
N VAL A 174 13.41 4.29 -2.92
CA VAL A 174 12.19 5.10 -3.05
C VAL A 174 12.23 5.97 -4.32
N GLU A 175 13.33 6.68 -4.55
CA GLU A 175 13.51 7.48 -5.78
C GLU A 175 13.36 6.63 -7.03
N LEU A 176 13.98 5.44 -7.04
CA LEU A 176 13.92 4.51 -8.17
C LEU A 176 12.50 3.98 -8.38
N ALA A 177 11.80 3.55 -7.32
CA ALA A 177 10.43 3.04 -7.41
C ALA A 177 9.47 4.12 -8.00
N ILE A 178 9.57 5.36 -7.53
CA ILE A 178 8.82 6.49 -8.08
C ILE A 178 9.18 6.75 -9.54
N LYS A 179 10.46 6.73 -9.89
CA LYS A 179 10.93 6.91 -11.27
C LYS A 179 10.38 5.82 -12.20
N CYS A 180 10.23 4.59 -11.70
CA CYS A 180 9.64 3.47 -12.45
C CYS A 180 8.10 3.52 -12.49
N GLY A 181 7.47 4.45 -11.76
CA GLY A 181 6.04 4.75 -11.87
C GLY A 181 5.19 4.34 -10.68
N ALA A 182 5.77 3.95 -9.54
CA ALA A 182 5.02 3.77 -8.32
C ALA A 182 4.34 5.10 -7.91
N LYS A 183 3.06 5.03 -7.56
CA LYS A 183 2.24 6.17 -7.13
C LYS A 183 2.07 6.24 -5.62
N THR A 184 2.28 5.12 -4.94
CA THR A 184 2.29 5.03 -3.49
C THR A 184 3.56 4.30 -3.07
N ILE A 185 4.24 4.87 -2.09
CA ILE A 185 5.43 4.31 -1.46
C ILE A 185 5.10 3.99 -0.01
N ASN A 186 5.05 2.73 0.31
CA ASN A 186 4.75 2.29 1.65
C ASN A 186 6.04 2.00 2.44
N ILE A 187 6.09 2.53 3.66
CA ILE A 187 7.22 2.39 4.59
C ILE A 187 6.78 1.50 5.74
N PRO A 188 7.14 0.20 5.73
CA PRO A 188 6.72 -0.72 6.77
C PRO A 188 7.70 -0.77 7.95
N ASP A 189 7.13 -0.67 9.16
CA ASP A 189 7.76 -1.14 10.39
C ASP A 189 7.43 -2.63 10.58
N THR A 190 8.10 -3.46 9.80
CA THR A 190 7.80 -4.90 9.64
C THR A 190 7.99 -5.69 10.94
N VAL A 191 8.92 -5.28 11.78
CA VAL A 191 9.19 -5.95 13.08
C VAL A 191 8.53 -5.25 14.26
N GLY A 192 7.82 -4.15 14.04
CA GLY A 192 6.98 -3.48 15.02
C GLY A 192 7.69 -2.94 16.25
N TYR A 193 8.97 -2.54 16.12
CA TYR A 193 9.75 -2.08 17.29
C TYR A 193 10.24 -0.63 17.19
N THR A 194 9.87 0.08 16.13
CA THR A 194 10.20 1.50 15.96
C THR A 194 9.34 2.35 16.90
N VAL A 195 9.91 3.42 17.43
CA VAL A 195 9.18 4.39 18.24
C VAL A 195 8.71 5.59 17.41
N PRO A 196 7.65 6.33 17.82
CA PRO A 196 7.05 7.38 17.00
C PRO A 196 8.00 8.48 16.51
N SER A 197 8.96 8.86 17.33
CA SER A 197 9.97 9.88 16.95
C SER A 197 10.92 9.40 15.85
N GLU A 198 11.28 8.12 15.86
CA GLU A 198 12.12 7.50 14.83
C GLU A 198 11.34 7.34 13.53
N PHE A 199 10.11 6.81 13.62
CA PHE A 199 9.25 6.63 12.44
C PHE A 199 8.95 7.97 11.76
N LYS A 200 8.60 9.01 12.55
CA LYS A 200 8.45 10.38 12.07
C LYS A 200 9.69 10.86 11.32
N LYS A 201 10.89 10.66 11.90
CA LYS A 201 12.16 11.08 11.30
C LYS A 201 12.42 10.38 9.97
N ILE A 202 12.06 9.10 9.83
CA ILE A 202 12.17 8.37 8.56
C ILE A 202 11.34 9.08 7.49
N ILE A 203 10.05 9.33 7.76
CA ILE A 203 9.14 9.99 6.79
C ILE A 203 9.65 11.39 6.43
N GLU A 204 10.01 12.21 7.42
CA GLU A 204 10.56 13.55 7.19
C GLU A 204 11.84 13.51 6.35
N THR A 205 12.72 12.52 6.58
CA THR A 205 13.96 12.37 5.81
C THR A 205 13.67 12.05 4.35
N LEU A 206 12.73 11.14 4.07
CA LEU A 206 12.32 10.80 2.71
C LEU A 206 11.74 12.02 1.99
N LEU A 207 10.83 12.74 2.64
CA LEU A 207 10.21 13.96 2.08
C LEU A 207 11.23 15.05 1.75
N ASN A 208 12.30 15.12 2.52
CA ASN A 208 13.35 16.14 2.32
C ASN A 208 14.46 15.72 1.35
N LYS A 209 14.81 14.43 1.28
CA LYS A 209 15.98 13.95 0.53
C LYS A 209 15.64 13.36 -0.84
N VAL A 210 14.42 12.80 -1.03
CA VAL A 210 14.06 12.14 -2.29
C VAL A 210 13.59 13.17 -3.31
N PRO A 211 14.31 13.36 -4.45
CA PRO A 211 14.08 14.50 -5.34
C PRO A 211 12.71 14.48 -6.07
N ASN A 212 12.11 13.31 -6.24
CA ASN A 212 10.85 13.10 -6.97
C ASN A 212 9.70 12.67 -6.05
N ILE A 213 9.80 12.92 -4.74
CA ILE A 213 8.84 12.46 -3.74
C ILE A 213 7.44 13.04 -3.94
N ASP A 214 7.37 14.23 -4.53
CA ASP A 214 6.12 14.93 -4.86
C ASP A 214 5.24 14.20 -5.89
N LYS A 215 5.79 13.19 -6.58
CA LYS A 215 5.09 12.38 -7.58
C LYS A 215 4.40 11.15 -7.01
N ALA A 216 4.57 10.88 -5.72
CA ALA A 216 3.98 9.73 -5.05
C ALA A 216 3.41 10.12 -3.68
N ILE A 217 2.52 9.28 -3.17
CA ILE A 217 2.01 9.34 -1.80
C ILE A 217 2.88 8.46 -0.92
N ILE A 218 3.24 8.95 0.27
CA ILE A 218 3.88 8.11 1.30
C ILE A 218 2.79 7.46 2.13
N SER A 219 2.90 6.15 2.30
CA SER A 219 2.08 5.29 3.14
C SER A 219 2.83 4.83 4.37
N THR A 220 2.10 4.55 5.44
CA THR A 220 2.62 3.96 6.69
C THR A 220 2.00 2.58 6.90
N HIS A 221 2.83 1.61 7.28
CA HIS A 221 2.42 0.27 7.68
C HIS A 221 3.18 -0.12 8.95
N CYS A 222 2.51 -0.23 10.08
CA CYS A 222 3.18 -0.41 11.36
C CYS A 222 2.63 -1.63 12.10
N HIS A 223 3.51 -2.62 12.36
CA HIS A 223 3.19 -3.75 13.23
C HIS A 223 3.14 -3.33 14.71
N ASN A 224 2.48 -4.15 15.54
CA ASN A 224 2.08 -3.76 16.90
C ASN A 224 2.83 -4.50 18.02
N ASP A 225 4.03 -5.00 17.74
CA ASP A 225 4.82 -5.80 18.69
C ASP A 225 5.12 -5.05 20.00
N LEU A 226 5.36 -3.74 19.93
CA LEU A 226 5.52 -2.86 21.09
C LEU A 226 4.24 -2.12 21.51
N GLY A 227 3.09 -2.41 20.87
CA GLY A 227 1.85 -1.66 21.13
C GLY A 227 1.86 -0.23 20.57
N LEU A 228 2.71 0.05 19.59
CA LEU A 228 2.94 1.41 19.06
C LEU A 228 2.45 1.62 17.62
N ALA A 229 1.80 0.64 16.99
CA ALA A 229 1.37 0.72 15.59
C ALA A 229 0.56 1.99 15.29
N VAL A 230 -0.46 2.28 16.09
CA VAL A 230 -1.29 3.49 15.94
C VAL A 230 -0.47 4.75 16.15
N ALA A 231 0.37 4.80 17.18
CA ALA A 231 1.20 5.95 17.49
C ALA A 231 2.22 6.25 16.38
N ASN A 232 2.85 5.20 15.82
CA ASN A 232 3.78 5.31 14.70
C ASN A 232 3.07 5.77 13.42
N SER A 233 1.91 5.21 13.09
CA SER A 233 1.12 5.62 11.93
C SER A 233 0.70 7.08 12.02
N LEU A 234 0.22 7.53 13.18
CA LEU A 234 -0.10 8.95 13.42
C LEU A 234 1.12 9.85 13.31
N ALA A 235 2.26 9.43 13.86
CA ALA A 235 3.52 10.17 13.74
C ALA A 235 3.96 10.31 12.27
N GLY A 236 3.78 9.26 11.46
CA GLY A 236 4.03 9.29 10.02
C GLY A 236 3.10 10.26 9.27
N VAL A 237 1.82 10.27 9.60
CA VAL A 237 0.85 11.22 9.03
C VAL A 237 1.21 12.66 9.40
N MET A 238 1.56 12.90 10.65
CA MET A 238 2.01 14.23 11.12
C MET A 238 3.30 14.67 10.44
N ALA A 239 4.14 13.74 10.03
CA ALA A 239 5.34 13.99 9.23
C ALA A 239 5.05 14.27 7.75
N GLY A 240 3.88 13.90 7.24
CA GLY A 240 3.48 14.16 5.85
C GLY A 240 3.03 12.94 5.04
N ALA A 241 2.97 11.75 5.64
CA ALA A 241 2.33 10.60 4.98
C ALA A 241 0.83 10.88 4.73
N ARG A 242 0.28 10.30 3.66
CA ARG A 242 -1.11 10.51 3.25
C ARG A 242 -1.88 9.22 2.98
N GLN A 243 -1.30 8.09 3.30
CA GLN A 243 -2.00 6.80 3.38
C GLN A 243 -1.61 6.09 4.68
N ILE A 244 -2.57 5.40 5.25
CA ILE A 244 -2.37 4.48 6.38
C ILE A 244 -2.83 3.10 5.94
N GLU A 245 -1.94 2.11 6.04
CA GLU A 245 -2.32 0.71 6.01
C GLU A 245 -2.70 0.25 7.41
N CYS A 246 -3.83 -0.39 7.54
CA CYS A 246 -4.38 -0.82 8.82
C CYS A 246 -5.17 -2.12 8.70
N THR A 247 -5.45 -2.72 9.84
CA THR A 247 -6.34 -3.87 9.98
C THR A 247 -7.44 -3.59 10.99
N ILE A 248 -8.55 -4.28 10.88
CA ILE A 248 -9.61 -4.23 11.91
C ILE A 248 -9.04 -4.73 13.24
N ASN A 249 -9.24 -3.92 14.28
CA ASN A 249 -8.75 -4.16 15.66
C ASN A 249 -7.22 -4.33 15.79
N GLY A 250 -6.46 -4.00 14.76
CA GLY A 250 -4.99 -4.15 14.78
C GLY A 250 -4.50 -5.61 14.76
N ILE A 251 -5.26 -6.49 14.11
CA ILE A 251 -4.94 -7.92 13.97
C ILE A 251 -3.79 -8.10 12.98
#